data_0475802927810047f7171f9553d397b0
#
_entry.id   0475802927810047f7171f9553d397b0
#
_cell.length_a   1.000
_cell.length_b   1.000
_cell.length_c   1.000
_cell.angle_alpha   90.00
_cell.angle_beta   90.00
_cell.angle_gamma   90.00
#
_symmetry.space_group_name_H-M   'P 1'
#
loop_
_entity.id
_entity.type
_entity.pdbx_description
1 polymer ?
#
loop_
_entity_poly.entity_id
_entity_poly.type
_entity_poly.pdbx_seq_one_letter_code
_entity_poly.pdbx_strand_id
1 'polypeptide(L)' 'MKEIKIKDDFIKLCQLLKLAGLVSSGVEAKIVINEGEVLYNGEVEFRRGKKVYKGDTVEFDNEIIKVI' A
#
# COMPACT_ATOMS: atom_id res chain seq x y z
N MET A 1 8.12 -11.68 -1.64
CA MET A 1 7.41 -10.69 -0.81
C MET A 1 8.39 -9.65 -0.32
N LYS A 2 8.06 -8.39 -0.47
CA LYS A 2 8.90 -7.29 -0.02
C LYS A 2 8.45 -6.83 1.36
N GLU A 3 9.39 -6.62 2.27
CA GLU A 3 9.08 -6.15 3.62
C GLU A 3 9.44 -4.68 3.74
N ILE A 4 8.53 -3.90 4.30
CA ILE A 4 8.73 -2.46 4.52
C ILE A 4 8.58 -2.20 6.02
N LYS A 5 9.66 -1.73 6.63
CA LYS A 5 9.67 -1.40 8.06
C LYS A 5 9.19 0.03 8.25
N ILE A 6 8.26 0.22 9.17
CA ILE A 6 7.76 1.54 9.53
C ILE A 6 8.08 1.84 10.98
N LYS A 7 8.20 3.13 11.30
CA LYS A 7 8.50 3.58 12.67
C LYS A 7 7.22 3.77 13.49
N ASP A 8 6.17 4.25 12.83
CA ASP A 8 4.91 4.57 13.49
C ASP A 8 4.03 3.33 13.59
N ASP A 9 2.88 3.46 14.22
CA ASP A 9 1.94 2.35 14.37
C ASP A 9 1.33 1.94 13.04
N PHE A 10 1.22 2.87 12.11
CA PHE A 10 0.64 2.61 10.79
C PHE A 10 1.25 3.52 9.74
N ILE A 11 0.97 3.20 8.49
CA ILE A 11 1.29 4.05 7.35
C ILE A 11 0.05 4.10 6.46
N LYS A 12 -0.22 5.25 5.84
CA LYS A 12 -1.36 5.35 4.93
C LYS A 12 -1.05 4.59 3.64
N LEU A 13 -2.08 3.97 3.06
CA LEU A 13 -1.93 3.13 1.87
C LEU A 13 -1.20 3.85 0.74
N CYS A 14 -1.59 5.09 0.43
CA CYS A 14 -0.94 5.85 -0.64
C CYS A 14 0.53 6.11 -0.35
N GLN A 15 0.88 6.35 0.92
CA GLN A 15 2.26 6.57 1.31
C GLN A 15 3.08 5.29 1.23
N LEU A 16 2.47 4.16 1.57
CA LEU A 16 3.14 2.86 1.50
C LEU A 16 3.52 2.51 0.07
N LEU A 17 2.62 2.74 -0.88
CA LEU A 17 2.89 2.46 -2.29
C LEU A 17 4.07 3.29 -2.80
N LYS A 18 4.17 4.55 -2.38
CA LYS A 18 5.31 5.41 -2.71
C LYS A 18 6.60 4.91 -2.05
N LEU A 19 6.53 4.64 -0.78
CA LEU A 19 7.70 4.20 0.00
C LEU A 19 8.27 2.91 -0.57
N ALA A 20 7.41 2.00 -1.01
CA ALA A 20 7.82 0.73 -1.59
C ALA A 20 8.32 0.86 -3.03
N GLY A 21 8.22 2.04 -3.63
CA GLY A 21 8.67 2.25 -5.00
C GLY A 21 7.74 1.68 -6.05
N LEU A 22 6.50 1.34 -5.69
CA LEU A 22 5.53 0.78 -6.63
C LEU A 22 4.85 1.85 -7.47
N VAL A 23 4.80 3.07 -6.95
CA VAL A 23 4.31 4.24 -7.67
C VAL A 23 5.29 5.37 -7.45
N SER A 24 5.31 6.35 -8.36
CA SER A 24 6.28 7.44 -8.31
C SER A 24 5.75 8.68 -7.59
N SER A 25 4.45 8.78 -7.37
CA SER A 25 3.86 9.98 -6.77
C SER A 25 2.56 9.64 -6.04
N GLY A 26 2.11 10.60 -5.21
CA GLY A 26 0.81 10.48 -4.55
C GLY A 26 -0.36 10.49 -5.53
N VAL A 27 -0.20 11.20 -6.65
CA VAL A 27 -1.23 11.23 -7.68
C VAL A 27 -1.38 9.85 -8.34
N GLU A 28 -0.26 9.22 -8.66
CA GLU A 28 -0.30 7.87 -9.23
C GLU A 28 -0.89 6.88 -8.23
N ALA A 29 -0.52 6.98 -6.96
CA ALA A 29 -1.09 6.13 -5.91
C ALA A 29 -2.61 6.27 -5.86
N LYS A 30 -3.11 7.51 -5.90
CA LYS A 30 -4.54 7.77 -5.88
C LYS A 30 -5.25 7.11 -7.06
N ILE A 31 -4.66 7.21 -8.25
CA ILE A 31 -5.25 6.65 -9.45
C ILE A 31 -5.38 5.12 -9.35
N VAL A 32 -4.29 4.43 -9.00
CA VAL A 32 -4.32 2.96 -8.97
C VAL A 32 -5.22 2.45 -7.85
N ILE A 33 -5.30 3.15 -6.71
CA ILE A 33 -6.20 2.77 -5.63
C ILE A 33 -7.66 2.95 -6.07
N ASN A 34 -7.99 4.08 -6.70
CA ASN A 34 -9.35 4.34 -7.16
C ASN A 34 -9.80 3.36 -8.24
N GLU A 35 -8.87 2.84 -9.03
CA GLU A 35 -9.18 1.89 -10.09
C GLU A 35 -9.32 0.45 -9.58
N GLY A 36 -9.14 0.23 -8.28
CA GLY A 36 -9.31 -1.09 -7.70
C GLY A 36 -8.14 -2.04 -7.95
N GLU A 37 -6.96 -1.49 -8.25
CA GLU A 37 -5.79 -2.30 -8.57
C GLU A 37 -4.97 -2.69 -7.34
N VAL A 38 -5.35 -2.21 -6.15
CA VAL A 38 -4.60 -2.42 -4.92
C VAL A 38 -5.39 -3.31 -3.98
N LEU A 39 -4.74 -4.36 -3.47
CA LEU A 39 -5.35 -5.26 -2.49
C LEU A 39 -4.75 -5.01 -1.12
N TYR A 40 -5.61 -4.92 -0.11
CA TYR A 40 -5.23 -4.81 1.29
C TYR A 40 -5.65 -6.10 1.99
N ASN A 41 -4.68 -6.86 2.47
CA ASN A 41 -4.94 -8.17 3.08
C ASN A 41 -5.83 -9.05 2.20
N GLY A 42 -5.56 -9.02 0.88
CA GLY A 42 -6.25 -9.88 -0.08
C GLY A 42 -7.54 -9.33 -0.65
N GLU A 43 -7.98 -8.15 -0.21
CA GLU A 43 -9.23 -7.56 -0.69
C GLU A 43 -8.98 -6.19 -1.32
N VAL A 44 -9.74 -5.84 -2.36
CA VAL A 44 -9.60 -4.55 -3.02
C VAL A 44 -9.89 -3.43 -2.03
N GLU A 45 -8.98 -2.46 -1.96
CA GLU A 45 -9.13 -1.31 -1.11
C GLU A 45 -9.17 -0.03 -1.94
N PHE A 46 -10.24 0.74 -1.80
CA PHE A 46 -10.42 1.98 -2.58
C PHE A 46 -10.03 3.24 -1.82
N ARG A 47 -9.74 3.14 -0.51
CA ARG A 47 -9.43 4.30 0.32
C ARG A 47 -7.93 4.54 0.34
N ARG A 48 -7.48 5.65 -0.25
CA ARG A 48 -6.06 6.00 -0.25
C ARG A 48 -5.52 6.28 1.14
N GLY A 49 -6.38 6.72 2.05
CA GLY A 49 -6.01 7.01 3.43
C GLY A 49 -6.16 5.83 4.37
N LYS A 50 -6.38 4.63 3.84
CA LYS A 50 -6.49 3.43 4.68
C LYS A 50 -5.22 3.26 5.51
N LYS A 51 -5.38 3.11 6.82
CA LYS A 51 -4.27 2.85 7.72
C LYS A 51 -3.82 1.41 7.56
N VAL A 52 -2.54 1.22 7.27
CA VAL A 52 -1.93 -0.11 7.12
C VAL A 52 -1.00 -0.31 8.30
N TYR A 53 -1.22 -1.38 9.05
CA TYR A 53 -0.50 -1.65 10.30
C TYR A 53 0.57 -2.72 10.10
N LYS A 54 1.47 -2.81 11.06
CA LYS A 54 2.49 -3.87 11.06
C LYS A 54 1.80 -5.23 11.02
N GLY A 55 2.27 -6.09 10.13
CA GLY A 55 1.67 -7.40 9.90
C GLY A 55 0.69 -7.45 8.75
N ASP A 56 0.21 -6.28 8.30
CA ASP A 56 -0.69 -6.23 7.14
C ASP A 56 0.08 -6.43 5.84
N THR A 57 -0.62 -6.89 4.81
CA THR A 57 -0.06 -7.05 3.47
C THR A 57 -0.81 -6.18 2.47
N VAL A 58 -0.07 -5.69 1.48
CA VAL A 58 -0.64 -4.91 0.37
C VAL A 58 -0.07 -5.47 -0.93
N GLU A 59 -0.93 -5.64 -1.91
CA GLU A 59 -0.51 -6.14 -3.22
C GLU A 59 -0.87 -5.17 -4.31
N PHE A 60 0.07 -4.94 -5.21
CA PHE A 60 -0.12 -4.12 -6.39
C PHE A 60 0.86 -4.57 -7.48
N ASP A 61 0.36 -4.70 -8.72
CA ASP A 61 1.16 -5.05 -9.88
C ASP A 61 2.00 -6.32 -9.66
N ASN A 62 1.35 -7.35 -9.11
CA ASN A 62 1.93 -8.65 -8.81
C ASN A 62 3.03 -8.63 -7.75
N GLU A 63 3.17 -7.52 -7.04
CA GLU A 63 4.10 -7.42 -5.93
C GLU A 63 3.35 -7.39 -4.61
N ILE A 64 3.82 -8.15 -3.63
CA ILE A 64 3.23 -8.18 -2.30
C ILE A 64 4.19 -7.54 -1.32
N ILE A 65 3.67 -6.59 -0.54
CA ILE A 65 4.42 -5.90 0.50
C ILE A 65 3.88 -6.32 1.85
N LYS A 66 4.76 -6.64 2.77
CA LYS A 66 4.38 -6.84 4.18
C LYS A 66 4.96 -5.71 5.00
N VAL A 67 4.12 -5.07 5.81
CA VAL A 67 4.56 -4.01 6.73
C VAL A 67 5.07 -4.65 8.02
N ILE A 68 6.25 -4.22 8.45
CA ILE A 68 6.88 -4.75 9.65
C ILE A 68 7.36 -3.65 10.59
#